data_d1b62891cc27b2a5310ec7ae8b0a4be2
#
_entry.id   d1b62891cc27b2a5310ec7ae8b0a4be2
#
_cell.length_a   1.000
_cell.length_b   1.000
_cell.length_c   1.000
_cell.angle_alpha   90.00
_cell.angle_beta   90.00
_cell.angle_gamma   90.00
#
_symmetry.space_group_name_H-M   'P 1'
#
loop_
_entity.id
_entity.type
_entity.pdbx_description
1 polymer ?
#
loop_
_entity_poly.entity_id
_entity_poly.type
_entity_poly.pdbx_seq_one_letter_code
_entity_poly.pdbx_strand_id
1 'polypeptide(L)'
;ALQRLKEAAEKAKIELSSSQQTEVNLPFITARMEDGSSTPLHLVETITRSSLEKLVGALIKRTLEPCKKALADAGMGKDGVDEVILVGGMTRMPKVREVVEEFFGKKPHIGVNPDEVVAMGAAIQAGVLQGDVKDVLLLDVTPLSLGIETLGGVFTRMIDRNTTIPTKKTQVYSTAEDNQNAVTIRVFQGEREMAADNKLLGQF
;
A
#
# COMPACT_ATOMS: atom_id res chain seq x y z
N ALA A 1 4.49 -4.56 -29.33
CA ALA A 1 4.12 -3.14 -29.21
C ALA A 1 3.79 -2.75 -27.77
N LEU A 2 2.76 -3.33 -27.17
CA LEU A 2 2.26 -2.91 -25.85
C LEU A 2 3.32 -3.00 -24.73
N GLN A 3 4.11 -4.09 -24.68
CA GLN A 3 5.15 -4.26 -23.67
C GLN A 3 6.23 -3.17 -23.79
N ARG A 4 6.70 -2.89 -25.01
CA ARG A 4 7.67 -1.81 -25.26
C ARG A 4 7.12 -0.43 -24.85
N LEU A 5 5.82 -0.21 -25.08
CA LEU A 5 5.17 1.03 -24.66
C LEU A 5 5.11 1.17 -23.14
N LYS A 6 4.79 0.09 -22.41
CA LYS A 6 4.77 0.08 -20.95
C LYS A 6 6.17 0.36 -20.36
N GLU A 7 7.20 -0.29 -20.90
CA GLU A 7 8.58 -0.08 -20.46
C GLU A 7 9.05 1.35 -20.69
N ALA A 8 8.73 1.90 -21.87
CA ALA A 8 9.08 3.29 -22.19
C ALA A 8 8.31 4.29 -21.32
N ALA A 9 7.04 4.02 -21.02
CA ALA A 9 6.24 4.85 -20.12
C ALA A 9 6.79 4.83 -18.68
N GLU A 10 7.21 3.65 -18.17
CA GLU A 10 7.83 3.54 -16.85
C GLU A 10 9.16 4.30 -16.80
N LYS A 11 10.00 4.15 -17.83
CA LYS A 11 11.25 4.90 -17.94
C LYS A 11 10.99 6.41 -17.96
N ALA A 12 10.04 6.87 -18.77
CA ALA A 12 9.67 8.28 -18.85
C ALA A 12 9.17 8.81 -17.50
N LYS A 13 8.34 8.04 -16.79
CA LYS A 13 7.89 8.38 -15.43
C LYS A 13 9.04 8.57 -14.46
N ILE A 14 10.04 7.68 -14.47
CA ILE A 14 11.23 7.77 -13.62
C ILE A 14 12.05 9.03 -13.97
N GLU A 15 12.33 9.25 -15.26
CA GLU A 15 13.10 10.40 -15.73
C GLU A 15 12.42 11.74 -15.37
N LEU A 16 11.10 11.82 -15.44
CA LEU A 16 10.31 13.01 -15.09
C LEU A 16 10.35 13.32 -13.59
N SER A 17 10.88 12.47 -12.74
CA SER A 17 11.14 12.79 -11.33
C SER A 17 12.32 13.75 -11.17
N SER A 18 13.28 13.73 -12.10
CA SER A 18 14.45 14.63 -12.10
C SER A 18 14.43 15.67 -13.22
N SER A 19 13.81 15.35 -14.38
CA SER A 19 13.76 16.21 -15.55
C SER A 19 12.39 16.85 -15.72
N GLN A 20 12.31 17.99 -16.42
CA GLN A 20 11.04 18.67 -16.72
C GLN A 20 10.31 18.06 -17.92
N GLN A 21 11.06 17.41 -18.80
CA GLN A 21 10.53 16.71 -19.98
C GLN A 21 11.41 15.53 -20.35
N THR A 22 10.86 14.58 -21.07
CA THR A 22 11.56 13.44 -21.65
C THR A 22 10.94 13.06 -22.98
N GLU A 23 11.70 12.40 -23.84
CA GLU A 23 11.23 11.90 -25.12
C GLU A 23 11.06 10.38 -25.05
N VAL A 24 9.90 9.93 -25.46
CA VAL A 24 9.61 8.51 -25.73
C VAL A 24 9.80 8.27 -27.21
N ASN A 25 10.82 7.50 -27.58
CA ASN A 25 11.12 7.16 -28.98
C ASN A 25 11.09 5.64 -29.16
N LEU A 26 10.08 5.15 -29.84
CA LEU A 26 9.85 3.74 -30.11
C LEU A 26 9.77 3.49 -31.62
N PRO A 27 10.93 3.29 -32.27
CA PRO A 27 10.95 2.98 -33.69
C PRO A 27 10.31 1.62 -33.95
N PHE A 28 9.63 1.51 -35.09
CA PHE A 28 8.96 0.27 -35.53
C PHE A 28 8.00 -0.29 -34.47
N ILE A 29 7.19 0.58 -33.84
CA ILE A 29 6.25 0.17 -32.79
C ILE A 29 5.12 -0.72 -33.34
N THR A 30 4.68 -0.43 -34.54
CA THR A 30 3.69 -1.21 -35.30
C THR A 30 3.90 -1.00 -36.80
N ALA A 31 3.05 -1.62 -37.61
CA ALA A 31 2.99 -1.40 -39.05
C ALA A 31 1.54 -1.19 -39.48
N ARG A 32 1.34 -0.31 -40.47
CA ARG A 32 0.07 -0.13 -41.17
C ARG A 32 0.08 -1.01 -42.41
N MET A 33 -0.96 -1.77 -42.61
CA MET A 33 -1.20 -2.55 -43.83
C MET A 33 -2.13 -1.78 -44.72
N GLU A 34 -1.66 -1.36 -45.90
CA GLU A 34 -2.48 -0.68 -46.94
C GLU A 34 -2.14 -1.31 -48.27
N ASP A 35 -3.14 -1.74 -49.02
CA ASP A 35 -3.04 -2.32 -50.36
C ASP A 35 -1.99 -3.43 -50.51
N GLY A 36 -1.86 -4.30 -49.49
CA GLY A 36 -0.89 -5.38 -49.48
C GLY A 36 0.56 -4.94 -49.16
N SER A 37 0.80 -3.67 -48.91
CA SER A 37 2.08 -3.12 -48.47
C SER A 37 2.12 -2.89 -46.99
N SER A 38 3.26 -3.20 -46.32
CA SER A 38 3.45 -2.99 -44.89
C SER A 38 4.35 -1.77 -44.67
N THR A 39 3.77 -0.70 -44.13
CA THR A 39 4.52 0.53 -43.81
C THR A 39 4.79 0.59 -42.30
N PRO A 40 6.06 0.62 -41.86
CA PRO A 40 6.39 0.71 -40.46
C PRO A 40 6.00 2.07 -39.87
N LEU A 41 5.49 2.05 -38.63
CA LEU A 41 5.14 3.24 -37.88
C LEU A 41 6.07 3.37 -36.66
N HIS A 42 6.38 4.62 -36.35
CA HIS A 42 7.23 5.00 -35.23
C HIS A 42 6.42 5.84 -34.26
N LEU A 43 6.67 5.71 -32.97
CA LEU A 43 6.13 6.58 -31.95
C LEU A 43 7.24 7.46 -31.41
N VAL A 44 7.10 8.76 -31.57
CA VAL A 44 8.00 9.77 -30.98
C VAL A 44 7.11 10.80 -30.29
N GLU A 45 7.22 10.86 -28.96
CA GLU A 45 6.41 11.75 -28.14
C GLU A 45 7.25 12.41 -27.05
N THR A 46 7.12 13.72 -26.89
CA THR A 46 7.68 14.46 -25.77
C THR A 46 6.67 14.56 -24.65
N ILE A 47 7.03 14.03 -23.49
CA ILE A 47 6.19 14.06 -22.29
C ILE A 47 6.80 15.04 -21.29
N THR A 48 5.98 15.96 -20.76
CA THR A 48 6.42 16.89 -19.71
C THR A 48 5.99 16.40 -18.33
N ARG A 49 6.74 16.79 -17.30
CA ARG A 49 6.35 16.56 -15.91
C ARG A 49 4.94 17.07 -15.62
N SER A 50 4.60 18.27 -16.08
CA SER A 50 3.27 18.85 -15.90
C SER A 50 2.17 18.00 -16.54
N SER A 51 2.42 17.39 -17.72
CA SER A 51 1.46 16.48 -18.35
C SER A 51 1.27 15.22 -17.51
N LEU A 52 2.34 14.62 -17.01
CA LEU A 52 2.27 13.45 -16.13
C LEU A 52 1.51 13.79 -14.84
N GLU A 53 1.82 14.91 -14.19
CA GLU A 53 1.16 15.33 -12.93
C GLU A 53 -0.34 15.55 -13.11
N LYS A 54 -0.78 16.08 -14.26
CA LYS A 54 -2.21 16.19 -14.59
C LYS A 54 -2.87 14.81 -14.69
N LEU A 55 -2.22 13.85 -15.33
CA LEU A 55 -2.77 12.50 -15.50
C LEU A 55 -2.88 11.75 -14.16
N VAL A 56 -1.90 11.91 -13.26
CA VAL A 56 -1.85 11.15 -12.01
C VAL A 56 -2.38 11.92 -10.79
N GLY A 57 -2.75 13.18 -10.94
CA GLY A 57 -3.12 14.06 -9.83
C GLY A 57 -4.25 13.51 -8.94
N ALA A 58 -5.25 12.85 -9.54
CA ALA A 58 -6.33 12.21 -8.79
C ALA A 58 -5.81 11.02 -7.94
N LEU A 59 -4.85 10.25 -8.47
CA LEU A 59 -4.23 9.13 -7.75
C LEU A 59 -3.41 9.62 -6.57
N ILE A 60 -2.64 10.69 -6.77
CA ILE A 60 -1.83 11.30 -5.69
C ILE A 60 -2.75 11.81 -4.57
N LYS A 61 -3.82 12.53 -4.91
CA LYS A 61 -4.78 13.02 -3.90
C LYS A 61 -5.42 11.89 -3.09
N ARG A 62 -5.70 10.76 -3.70
CA ARG A 62 -6.25 9.59 -3.00
C ARG A 62 -5.32 9.03 -1.91
N THR A 63 -4.01 9.25 -2.01
CA THR A 63 -3.06 8.80 -0.97
C THR A 63 -3.21 9.54 0.36
N LEU A 64 -3.86 10.71 0.37
CA LEU A 64 -4.12 11.47 1.59
C LEU A 64 -5.24 10.86 2.46
N GLU A 65 -6.16 10.09 1.88
CA GLU A 65 -7.25 9.49 2.64
C GLU A 65 -6.76 8.48 3.71
N PRO A 66 -5.83 7.56 3.40
CA PRO A 66 -5.20 6.73 4.42
C PRO A 66 -4.48 7.54 5.51
N CYS A 67 -3.84 8.65 5.15
CA CYS A 67 -3.18 9.52 6.13
C CYS A 67 -4.18 10.14 7.10
N LYS A 68 -5.30 10.67 6.59
CA LYS A 68 -6.39 11.22 7.42
C LYS A 68 -6.95 10.16 8.36
N LYS A 69 -7.18 8.94 7.84
CA LYS A 69 -7.70 7.84 8.64
C LYS A 69 -6.72 7.43 9.74
N ALA A 70 -5.43 7.33 9.44
CA ALA A 70 -4.40 6.99 10.42
C ALA A 70 -4.32 8.05 11.55
N LEU A 71 -4.38 9.34 11.20
CA LEU A 71 -4.42 10.43 12.18
C LEU A 71 -5.67 10.35 13.06
N ALA A 72 -6.82 10.08 12.46
CA ALA A 72 -8.07 9.94 13.20
C ALA A 72 -8.04 8.73 14.15
N ASP A 73 -7.54 7.59 13.68
CA ASP A 73 -7.37 6.36 14.49
C ASP A 73 -6.40 6.57 15.65
N ALA A 74 -5.37 7.41 15.47
CA ALA A 74 -4.41 7.79 16.51
C ALA A 74 -4.96 8.89 17.47
N GLY A 75 -6.12 9.47 17.18
CA GLY A 75 -6.64 10.62 17.93
C GLY A 75 -5.76 11.87 17.82
N MET A 76 -5.00 12.02 16.74
CA MET A 76 -4.02 13.08 16.53
C MET A 76 -4.42 14.02 15.41
N GLY A 77 -4.11 15.32 15.59
CA GLY A 77 -4.12 16.29 14.49
C GLY A 77 -2.82 16.24 13.69
N LYS A 78 -2.81 16.90 12.52
CA LYS A 78 -1.60 17.04 11.69
C LYS A 78 -0.43 17.68 12.45
N ASP A 79 -0.73 18.62 13.34
CA ASP A 79 0.26 19.36 14.13
C ASP A 79 0.95 18.47 15.19
N GLY A 80 0.31 17.37 15.59
CA GLY A 80 0.87 16.37 16.50
C GLY A 80 1.88 15.41 15.86
N VAL A 81 2.07 15.48 14.55
CA VAL A 81 3.08 14.70 13.84
C VAL A 81 4.42 15.43 13.91
N ASP A 82 5.43 14.87 14.53
CA ASP A 82 6.75 15.47 14.65
C ASP A 82 7.51 15.45 13.33
N GLU A 83 7.58 14.30 12.68
CA GLU A 83 8.28 14.10 11.41
C GLU A 83 7.45 13.31 10.41
N VAL A 84 7.61 13.63 9.13
CA VAL A 84 7.02 12.90 8.01
C VAL A 84 8.14 12.28 7.19
N ILE A 85 8.18 10.95 7.15
CA ILE A 85 9.21 10.20 6.42
C ILE A 85 8.56 9.55 5.21
N LEU A 86 9.15 9.79 4.02
CA LEU A 86 8.69 9.21 2.78
C LEU A 86 9.49 7.96 2.43
N VAL A 87 8.79 6.86 2.16
CA VAL A 87 9.36 5.58 1.77
C VAL A 87 8.73 5.05 0.48
N GLY A 88 9.46 4.21 -0.24
CA GLY A 88 9.05 3.66 -1.54
C GLY A 88 9.39 4.55 -2.73
N GLY A 89 9.73 3.94 -3.86
CA GLY A 89 10.23 4.63 -5.06
C GLY A 89 9.33 5.72 -5.62
N MET A 90 7.98 5.57 -5.49
CA MET A 90 7.02 6.60 -5.93
C MET A 90 7.13 7.92 -5.18
N THR A 91 7.69 7.94 -3.98
CA THR A 91 7.92 9.17 -3.22
C THR A 91 9.06 10.04 -3.79
N ARG A 92 9.77 9.55 -4.80
CA ARG A 92 10.73 10.35 -5.58
C ARG A 92 10.03 11.38 -6.48
N MET A 93 8.76 11.15 -6.82
CA MET A 93 7.98 12.07 -7.64
C MET A 93 7.79 13.42 -6.92
N PRO A 94 8.17 14.56 -7.53
CA PRO A 94 8.09 15.87 -6.88
C PRO A 94 6.67 16.22 -6.39
N LYS A 95 5.65 15.90 -7.20
CA LYS A 95 4.26 16.19 -6.85
C LYS A 95 3.75 15.42 -5.63
N VAL A 96 4.25 14.23 -5.37
CA VAL A 96 3.94 13.46 -4.15
C VAL A 96 4.48 14.20 -2.93
N ARG A 97 5.73 14.67 -2.99
CA ARG A 97 6.37 15.42 -1.90
C ARG A 97 5.64 16.74 -1.62
N GLU A 98 5.30 17.48 -2.67
CA GLU A 98 4.56 18.74 -2.58
C GLU A 98 3.21 18.54 -1.88
N VAL A 99 2.42 17.56 -2.32
CA VAL A 99 1.09 17.28 -1.76
C VAL A 99 1.18 16.82 -0.30
N VAL A 100 2.19 16.05 0.07
CA VAL A 100 2.43 15.64 1.45
C VAL A 100 2.88 16.82 2.31
N GLU A 101 3.79 17.67 1.82
CA GLU A 101 4.22 18.88 2.50
C GLU A 101 3.04 19.83 2.74
N GLU A 102 2.20 20.05 1.72
CA GLU A 102 0.99 20.86 1.83
C GLU A 102 0.00 20.28 2.86
N PHE A 103 -0.19 18.97 2.87
CA PHE A 103 -1.11 18.31 3.80
C PHE A 103 -0.66 18.40 5.25
N PHE A 104 0.61 18.11 5.54
CA PHE A 104 1.15 18.12 6.92
C PHE A 104 1.68 19.49 7.35
N GLY A 105 1.87 20.44 6.44
CA GLY A 105 2.50 21.73 6.74
C GLY A 105 3.99 21.63 7.08
N LYS A 106 4.63 20.49 6.76
CA LYS A 106 6.03 20.20 7.10
C LYS A 106 6.71 19.52 5.91
N LYS A 107 7.98 19.89 5.68
CA LYS A 107 8.80 19.20 4.67
C LYS A 107 9.03 17.75 5.07
N PRO A 108 8.75 16.81 4.17
CA PRO A 108 9.08 15.42 4.43
C PRO A 108 10.58 15.21 4.58
N HIS A 109 10.97 14.38 5.54
CA HIS A 109 12.35 13.96 5.72
C HIS A 109 12.77 13.04 4.57
N ILE A 110 13.92 13.33 3.95
CA ILE A 110 14.47 12.60 2.81
C ILE A 110 15.83 11.97 3.11
N GLY A 111 16.19 11.86 4.38
CA GLY A 111 17.51 11.34 4.81
C GLY A 111 17.65 9.82 4.69
N VAL A 112 16.61 9.09 4.34
CA VAL A 112 16.65 7.64 4.10
C VAL A 112 16.48 7.32 2.63
N ASN A 113 17.16 6.27 2.14
CA ASN A 113 16.93 5.79 0.78
C ASN A 113 15.54 5.14 0.71
N PRO A 114 14.58 5.71 -0.04
CA PRO A 114 13.20 5.22 -0.07
C PRO A 114 13.06 3.84 -0.70
N ASP A 115 14.05 3.35 -1.44
CA ASP A 115 14.01 2.03 -2.08
C ASP A 115 14.56 0.93 -1.15
N GLU A 116 15.43 1.27 -0.20
CA GLU A 116 16.17 0.31 0.63
C GLU A 116 15.68 0.29 2.09
N VAL A 117 15.05 1.36 2.57
CA VAL A 117 14.72 1.54 4.00
C VAL A 117 13.84 0.42 4.56
N VAL A 118 12.96 -0.15 3.75
CA VAL A 118 12.11 -1.28 4.19
C VAL A 118 12.95 -2.54 4.43
N ALA A 119 13.90 -2.83 3.54
CA ALA A 119 14.82 -3.96 3.71
C ALA A 119 15.74 -3.74 4.92
N MET A 120 16.23 -2.52 5.13
CA MET A 120 17.00 -2.16 6.33
C MET A 120 16.19 -2.36 7.61
N GLY A 121 14.94 -1.90 7.63
CA GLY A 121 14.04 -2.10 8.76
C GLY A 121 13.77 -3.57 9.06
N ALA A 122 13.57 -4.39 8.03
CA ALA A 122 13.41 -5.83 8.17
C ALA A 122 14.66 -6.50 8.75
N ALA A 123 15.86 -6.09 8.33
CA ALA A 123 17.12 -6.60 8.85
C ALA A 123 17.32 -6.21 10.34
N ILE A 124 16.99 -4.97 10.71
CA ILE A 124 17.03 -4.51 12.10
C ILE A 124 16.06 -5.33 12.96
N GLN A 125 14.84 -5.53 12.50
CA GLN A 125 13.84 -6.32 13.20
C GLN A 125 14.27 -7.79 13.38
N ALA A 126 14.92 -8.37 12.39
CA ALA A 126 15.51 -9.71 12.51
C ALA A 126 16.57 -9.74 13.63
N GLY A 127 17.43 -8.74 13.69
CA GLY A 127 18.44 -8.60 14.76
C GLY A 127 17.79 -8.44 16.16
N VAL A 128 16.67 -7.71 16.26
CA VAL A 128 15.89 -7.61 17.50
C VAL A 128 15.34 -8.97 17.92
N LEU A 129 14.78 -9.73 16.99
CA LEU A 129 14.21 -11.06 17.25
C LEU A 129 15.29 -12.09 17.64
N GLN A 130 16.51 -11.96 17.12
CA GLN A 130 17.66 -12.80 17.51
C GLN A 130 18.31 -12.36 18.83
N GLY A 131 18.00 -11.17 19.32
CA GLY A 131 18.58 -10.61 20.54
C GLY A 131 19.90 -9.86 20.35
N ASP A 132 20.32 -9.65 19.09
CA ASP A 132 21.54 -8.91 18.76
C ASP A 132 21.36 -7.40 18.89
N VAL A 133 20.15 -6.91 18.64
CA VAL A 133 19.76 -5.49 18.77
C VAL A 133 18.79 -5.35 19.95
N LYS A 134 19.20 -4.56 20.97
CA LYS A 134 18.42 -4.41 22.22
C LYS A 134 17.85 -3.01 22.43
N ASP A 135 18.35 -2.03 21.70
CA ASP A 135 18.00 -0.61 21.89
C ASP A 135 16.84 -0.13 21.03
N VAL A 136 16.23 -1.05 20.27
CA VAL A 136 15.10 -0.74 19.39
C VAL A 136 13.88 -1.55 19.84
N LEU A 137 12.79 -0.86 20.15
CA LEU A 137 11.49 -1.45 20.44
C LEU A 137 10.52 -1.08 19.29
N LEU A 138 10.08 -2.08 18.54
CA LEU A 138 8.97 -1.96 17.61
C LEU A 138 7.77 -2.69 18.18
N LEU A 139 6.68 -1.96 18.42
CA LEU A 139 5.36 -2.50 18.70
C LEU A 139 4.50 -2.32 17.46
N ASP A 140 4.08 -3.43 16.90
CA ASP A 140 3.19 -3.44 15.75
C ASP A 140 1.73 -3.63 16.19
N VAL A 141 0.78 -3.41 15.30
CA VAL A 141 -0.65 -3.53 15.58
C VAL A 141 -1.34 -4.36 14.49
N THR A 142 -2.48 -4.94 14.85
CA THR A 142 -3.36 -5.56 13.85
C THR A 142 -3.99 -4.47 12.97
N PRO A 143 -3.81 -4.50 11.64
CA PRO A 143 -4.37 -3.44 10.76
C PRO A 143 -5.89 -3.52 10.63
N LEU A 144 -6.46 -4.71 10.82
CA LEU A 144 -7.89 -5.00 10.78
C LEU A 144 -8.26 -5.94 11.93
N SER A 145 -9.52 -5.92 12.34
CA SER A 145 -10.05 -6.82 13.36
C SER A 145 -9.95 -8.28 12.92
N LEU A 146 -9.67 -9.15 13.88
CA LEU A 146 -9.66 -10.60 13.73
C LEU A 146 -10.83 -11.20 14.49
N GLY A 147 -11.48 -12.18 13.93
CA GLY A 147 -12.63 -12.83 14.55
C GLY A 147 -12.97 -14.14 13.88
N ILE A 148 -14.06 -14.72 14.34
CA ILE A 148 -14.59 -16.00 13.85
C ILE A 148 -16.01 -15.85 13.33
N GLU A 149 -16.40 -16.77 12.47
CA GLU A 149 -17.81 -16.93 12.10
C GLU A 149 -18.57 -17.61 13.22
N THR A 150 -19.72 -17.04 13.60
CA THR A 150 -20.63 -17.59 14.56
C THR A 150 -21.99 -17.88 13.91
N LEU A 151 -22.96 -18.40 14.68
CA LEU A 151 -24.29 -18.76 14.21
C LEU A 151 -24.92 -17.63 13.37
N GLY A 152 -25.47 -18.00 12.22
CA GLY A 152 -26.05 -17.03 11.27
C GLY A 152 -25.04 -16.36 10.32
N GLY A 153 -23.79 -16.82 10.29
CA GLY A 153 -22.75 -16.23 9.40
C GLY A 153 -22.22 -14.89 9.89
N VAL A 154 -22.43 -14.56 11.16
CA VAL A 154 -22.01 -13.30 11.76
C VAL A 154 -20.52 -13.32 12.05
N PHE A 155 -19.83 -12.20 11.75
CA PHE A 155 -18.45 -12.01 12.13
C PHE A 155 -18.35 -11.54 13.58
N THR A 156 -17.96 -12.44 14.48
CA THR A 156 -17.72 -12.11 15.89
C THR A 156 -16.27 -11.73 16.09
N ARG A 157 -16.04 -10.45 16.37
CA ARG A 157 -14.70 -9.91 16.62
C ARG A 157 -14.13 -10.45 17.91
N MET A 158 -12.90 -10.90 17.88
CA MET A 158 -12.12 -11.33 19.04
C MET A 158 -11.00 -10.39 19.38
N ILE A 159 -10.31 -9.88 18.36
CA ILE A 159 -9.21 -8.92 18.49
C ILE A 159 -9.57 -7.73 17.62
N ASP A 160 -9.70 -6.57 18.22
CA ASP A 160 -10.02 -5.34 17.51
C ASP A 160 -8.82 -4.83 16.69
N ARG A 161 -9.10 -4.12 15.60
CA ARG A 161 -8.06 -3.43 14.83
C ARG A 161 -7.27 -2.49 15.73
N ASN A 162 -6.04 -2.22 15.37
CA ASN A 162 -5.09 -1.41 16.13
C ASN A 162 -4.72 -1.98 17.51
N THR A 163 -5.01 -3.26 17.77
CA THR A 163 -4.50 -3.95 18.96
C THR A 163 -3.02 -4.25 18.79
N THR A 164 -2.21 -3.86 19.77
CA THR A 164 -0.77 -4.14 19.79
C THR A 164 -0.49 -5.63 19.80
N ILE A 165 0.48 -6.06 19.00
CA ILE A 165 0.91 -7.46 18.91
C ILE A 165 2.34 -7.62 19.50
N PRO A 166 2.65 -8.80 20.10
CA PRO A 166 1.83 -10.02 20.17
C PRO A 166 0.65 -9.90 21.15
N THR A 167 -0.47 -10.49 20.81
CA THR A 167 -1.69 -10.52 21.64
C THR A 167 -2.33 -11.90 21.63
N LYS A 168 -3.13 -12.20 22.65
CA LYS A 168 -3.89 -13.43 22.77
C LYS A 168 -5.28 -13.13 23.27
N LYS A 169 -6.29 -13.71 22.63
CA LYS A 169 -7.68 -13.65 23.05
C LYS A 169 -8.27 -15.05 23.16
N THR A 170 -8.94 -15.33 24.26
CA THR A 170 -9.66 -16.60 24.48
C THR A 170 -11.12 -16.28 24.80
N GLN A 171 -12.02 -17.03 24.21
CA GLN A 171 -13.45 -16.92 24.48
C GLN A 171 -14.08 -18.30 24.46
N VAL A 172 -15.08 -18.51 25.31
CA VAL A 172 -15.82 -19.77 25.39
C VAL A 172 -17.10 -19.64 24.59
N TYR A 173 -17.36 -20.64 23.78
CA TYR A 173 -18.58 -20.77 22.98
C TYR A 173 -19.24 -22.11 23.29
N SER A 174 -20.56 -22.18 23.15
CA SER A 174 -21.33 -23.43 23.19
C SER A 174 -21.55 -23.94 21.77
N THR A 175 -21.83 -25.22 21.65
CA THR A 175 -22.28 -25.83 20.40
C THR A 175 -23.70 -25.32 20.03
N ALA A 176 -23.99 -25.30 18.74
CA ALA A 176 -25.30 -24.85 18.25
C ALA A 176 -26.43 -25.87 18.54
N GLU A 177 -26.07 -27.15 18.62
CA GLU A 177 -27.00 -28.24 18.83
C GLU A 177 -26.50 -29.21 19.92
N ASP A 178 -27.44 -29.94 20.57
CA ASP A 178 -27.08 -30.98 21.52
C ASP A 178 -26.38 -32.17 20.80
N ASN A 179 -25.40 -32.76 21.47
CA ASN A 179 -24.60 -33.87 20.96
C ASN A 179 -23.79 -33.56 19.69
N GLN A 180 -23.50 -32.31 19.42
CA GLN A 180 -22.61 -31.90 18.33
C GLN A 180 -21.16 -32.35 18.60
N ASN A 181 -20.64 -33.26 17.77
CA ASN A 181 -19.31 -33.89 17.97
C ASN A 181 -18.14 -33.07 17.36
N ALA A 182 -18.43 -32.10 16.50
CA ALA A 182 -17.42 -31.30 15.85
C ALA A 182 -17.94 -29.88 15.58
N VAL A 183 -17.04 -28.94 15.58
CA VAL A 183 -17.28 -27.56 15.14
C VAL A 183 -16.23 -27.17 14.11
N THR A 184 -16.63 -26.46 13.08
CA THR A 184 -15.71 -25.85 12.14
C THR A 184 -15.49 -24.40 12.55
N ILE A 185 -14.26 -24.08 12.89
CA ILE A 185 -13.89 -22.71 13.26
C ILE A 185 -13.29 -22.02 12.01
N ARG A 186 -13.99 -21.02 11.51
CA ARG A 186 -13.52 -20.19 10.39
C ARG A 186 -13.06 -18.83 10.90
N VAL A 187 -11.80 -18.51 10.64
CA VAL A 187 -11.15 -17.28 11.10
C VAL A 187 -11.11 -16.26 9.98
N PHE A 188 -11.56 -15.05 10.27
CA PHE A 188 -11.64 -13.96 9.31
C PHE A 188 -10.90 -12.71 9.79
N GLN A 189 -10.53 -11.87 8.84
CA GLN A 189 -9.98 -10.54 9.06
C GLN A 189 -10.82 -9.51 8.32
N GLY A 190 -11.23 -8.44 9.00
CA GLY A 190 -11.99 -7.34 8.40
C GLY A 190 -12.86 -6.59 9.39
N GLU A 191 -13.70 -5.69 8.85
CA GLU A 191 -14.57 -4.80 9.64
C GLU A 191 -16.07 -4.95 9.32
N ARG A 192 -16.42 -5.88 8.43
CA ARG A 192 -17.80 -6.11 8.00
C ARG A 192 -18.54 -6.99 9.03
N GLU A 193 -19.84 -6.79 9.14
CA GLU A 193 -20.70 -7.55 10.11
C GLU A 193 -20.85 -9.01 9.73
N MET A 194 -20.93 -9.31 8.42
CA MET A 194 -21.05 -10.69 7.94
C MET A 194 -19.67 -11.28 7.67
N ALA A 195 -19.45 -12.52 8.11
CA ALA A 195 -18.19 -13.21 7.92
C ALA A 195 -17.82 -13.35 6.43
N ALA A 196 -18.79 -13.65 5.57
CA ALA A 196 -18.59 -13.80 4.13
C ALA A 196 -18.04 -12.53 3.42
N ASP A 197 -18.28 -11.36 4.00
CA ASP A 197 -17.82 -10.07 3.46
C ASP A 197 -16.39 -9.70 3.92
N ASN A 198 -15.79 -10.54 4.76
CA ASN A 198 -14.44 -10.37 5.29
C ASN A 198 -13.46 -11.37 4.67
N LYS A 199 -12.18 -11.15 4.89
CA LYS A 199 -11.12 -12.02 4.38
C LYS A 199 -11.00 -13.29 5.22
N LEU A 200 -11.33 -14.44 4.65
CA LEU A 200 -11.04 -15.73 5.29
C LEU A 200 -9.53 -15.95 5.39
N LEU A 201 -9.04 -16.21 6.60
CA LEU A 201 -7.64 -16.52 6.88
C LEU A 201 -7.39 -18.01 6.98
N GLY A 202 -8.32 -18.76 7.55
CA GLY A 202 -8.19 -20.21 7.71
C GLY A 202 -9.44 -20.85 8.30
N GLN A 203 -9.41 -22.18 8.29
CA GLN A 203 -10.48 -23.03 8.82
C GLN A 203 -9.84 -24.18 9.61
N PHE A 204 -10.41 -24.49 10.75
CA PHE A 204 -9.92 -25.50 11.68
C PHE A 204 -11.04 -26.44 12.12
#